data_91396d7a314605cce9d5812ff6227b56
#
_entry.id   91396d7a314605cce9d5812ff6227b56
#
_cell.length_a   1.000
_cell.length_b   1.000
_cell.length_c   1.000
_cell.angle_alpha   90.00
_cell.angle_beta   90.00
_cell.angle_gamma   90.00
#
_symmetry.space_group_name_H-M   'P 1'
#
loop_
_entity.id
_entity.type
_entity.pdbx_description
1 polymer ?
#
loop_
_entity_poly.entity_id
_entity_poly.type
_entity_poly.pdbx_seq_one_letter_code
_entity_poly.pdbx_strand_id
1 'polypeptide(L)'
;MKETAVEKSDIKKAIIRSQHCQRNWDLTKKIPSEDIKMIETAVTNCPSKQNVAYYKAVFVTDRDKIERIYKTTNGFVSNFQTNETVTNSQVLANLLVVFAESDTEPKENIFGDVFVPSKDLEKPEDLLKDKHMAIGIGAGYANITASMLGYSTGCCACFDPAQVAEILGIDNHVHLLMGIGFKDETRPRREHHAEDFVFPTKKKQNIQVDKC
;
A
#
# COMPACT_ATOMS: atom_id res chain seq x y z
N MET A 1 3.59 2.16 -34.08
CA MET A 1 3.33 0.98 -33.21
C MET A 1 1.81 0.87 -33.05
N LYS A 2 1.19 -0.27 -33.37
CA LYS A 2 -0.23 -0.48 -33.05
C LYS A 2 -0.32 -0.64 -31.53
N GLU A 3 -1.03 0.26 -30.83
CA GLU A 3 -1.42 0.04 -29.45
C GLU A 3 -2.22 -1.26 -29.37
N THR A 4 -1.65 -2.26 -28.74
CA THR A 4 -2.39 -3.48 -28.41
C THR A 4 -3.31 -3.13 -27.23
N ALA A 5 -4.61 -3.12 -27.48
CA ALA A 5 -5.61 -2.91 -26.42
C ALA A 5 -5.45 -3.98 -25.33
N VAL A 6 -5.48 -3.56 -24.07
CA VAL A 6 -5.44 -4.48 -22.94
C VAL A 6 -6.69 -5.35 -22.94
N GLU A 7 -6.53 -6.66 -22.91
CA GLU A 7 -7.64 -7.60 -22.93
C GLU A 7 -8.48 -7.54 -21.65
N LYS A 8 -9.81 -7.49 -21.80
CA LYS A 8 -10.75 -7.45 -20.64
C LYS A 8 -10.54 -8.61 -19.68
N SER A 9 -10.13 -9.78 -20.20
CA SER A 9 -9.80 -10.95 -19.39
C SER A 9 -8.63 -10.70 -18.43
N ASP A 10 -7.63 -9.96 -18.86
CA ASP A 10 -6.43 -9.67 -18.05
C ASP A 10 -6.71 -8.61 -16.99
N ILE A 11 -7.54 -7.62 -17.33
CA ILE A 11 -8.06 -6.67 -16.33
C ILE A 11 -8.82 -7.43 -15.23
N LYS A 12 -9.73 -8.34 -15.62
CA LYS A 12 -10.50 -9.16 -14.65
C LYS A 12 -9.59 -10.01 -13.77
N LYS A 13 -8.56 -10.65 -14.35
CA LYS A 13 -7.57 -11.43 -13.58
C LYS A 13 -6.82 -10.55 -12.57
N ALA A 14 -6.40 -9.36 -12.98
CA ALA A 14 -5.72 -8.41 -12.10
C ALA A 14 -6.61 -7.96 -10.93
N ILE A 15 -7.88 -7.62 -11.20
CA ILE A 15 -8.86 -7.26 -10.16
C ILE A 15 -9.03 -8.41 -9.15
N ILE A 16 -9.16 -9.65 -9.63
CA ILE A 16 -9.31 -10.82 -8.74
C ILE A 16 -8.03 -11.06 -7.93
N ARG A 17 -6.86 -10.91 -8.53
CA ARG A 17 -5.57 -11.05 -7.84
C ARG A 17 -5.41 -10.00 -6.74
N SER A 18 -5.71 -8.74 -7.05
CA SER A 18 -5.51 -7.59 -6.16
C SER A 18 -6.34 -7.65 -4.86
N GLN A 19 -7.40 -8.45 -4.82
CA GLN A 19 -8.23 -8.60 -3.61
C GLN A 19 -7.60 -9.48 -2.52
N HIS A 20 -6.50 -10.17 -2.82
CA HIS A 20 -5.90 -11.17 -1.92
C HIS A 20 -4.58 -10.67 -1.37
N CYS A 21 -4.52 -10.42 -0.07
CA CYS A 21 -3.25 -10.11 0.60
C CYS A 21 -2.31 -11.32 0.61
N GLN A 22 -1.06 -11.08 0.24
CA GLN A 22 0.04 -12.04 0.27
C GLN A 22 0.84 -11.90 1.56
N ARG A 23 1.34 -13.01 2.10
CA ARG A 23 2.11 -13.07 3.35
C ARG A 23 3.39 -13.89 3.27
N ASN A 24 3.61 -14.60 2.18
CA ASN A 24 4.87 -15.25 1.90
C ASN A 24 5.38 -14.84 0.51
N TRP A 25 6.68 -14.71 0.39
CA TRP A 25 7.31 -14.03 -0.73
C TRP A 25 8.50 -14.82 -1.25
N ASP A 26 8.64 -14.87 -2.57
CA ASP A 26 9.86 -15.36 -3.22
C ASP A 26 10.89 -14.21 -3.26
N LEU A 27 11.73 -14.15 -2.24
CA LEU A 27 12.77 -13.13 -2.10
C LEU A 27 14.01 -13.40 -2.98
N THR A 28 14.07 -14.51 -3.71
CA THR A 28 15.15 -14.81 -4.65
C THR A 28 15.05 -13.97 -5.91
N LYS A 29 13.87 -13.43 -6.20
CA LYS A 29 13.56 -12.59 -7.35
C LYS A 29 13.67 -11.10 -7.03
N LYS A 30 13.98 -10.31 -8.05
CA LYS A 30 13.97 -8.84 -7.97
C LYS A 30 12.93 -8.30 -8.94
N ILE A 31 12.17 -7.29 -8.51
CA ILE A 31 11.26 -6.56 -9.39
C ILE A 31 12.11 -5.71 -10.34
N PRO A 32 11.90 -5.77 -11.66
CA PRO A 32 12.57 -4.91 -12.63
C PRO A 32 12.33 -3.42 -12.33
N SER A 33 13.33 -2.59 -12.60
CA SER A 33 13.24 -1.15 -12.33
C SER A 33 12.14 -0.45 -13.14
N GLU A 34 11.88 -0.92 -14.35
CA GLU A 34 10.78 -0.43 -15.20
C GLU A 34 9.40 -0.72 -14.60
N ASP A 35 9.23 -1.87 -13.94
CA ASP A 35 7.97 -2.20 -13.26
C ASP A 35 7.79 -1.36 -12.00
N ILE A 36 8.86 -1.14 -11.23
CA ILE A 36 8.84 -0.19 -10.10
C ILE A 36 8.45 1.20 -10.58
N LYS A 37 9.03 1.65 -11.70
CA LYS A 37 8.69 2.96 -12.29
C LYS A 37 7.25 3.04 -12.76
N MET A 38 6.68 1.95 -13.28
CA MET A 38 5.26 1.88 -13.64
C MET A 38 4.35 2.01 -12.40
N ILE A 39 4.70 1.34 -11.30
CA ILE A 39 3.97 1.44 -10.03
C ILE A 39 4.11 2.86 -9.45
N GLU A 40 5.30 3.45 -9.49
CA GLU A 40 5.53 4.84 -9.10
C GLU A 40 4.64 5.81 -9.92
N THR A 41 4.60 5.62 -11.24
CA THR A 41 3.73 6.39 -12.12
C THR A 41 2.27 6.28 -11.72
N ALA A 42 1.78 5.10 -11.38
CA ALA A 42 0.41 4.88 -10.94
C ALA A 42 0.10 5.61 -9.62
N VAL A 43 1.02 5.55 -8.67
CA VAL A 43 0.88 6.19 -7.34
C VAL A 43 0.90 7.72 -7.43
N THR A 44 1.74 8.26 -8.32
CA THR A 44 1.94 9.72 -8.44
C THR A 44 0.93 10.41 -9.37
N ASN A 45 0.26 9.65 -10.24
CA ASN A 45 -0.71 10.21 -11.21
C ASN A 45 -2.16 9.82 -10.90
N CYS A 46 -2.45 9.32 -9.70
CA CYS A 46 -3.83 9.08 -9.29
C CYS A 46 -4.54 10.40 -8.92
N PRO A 47 -5.86 10.48 -9.11
CA PRO A 47 -6.61 11.69 -8.80
C PRO A 47 -6.65 11.96 -7.28
N SER A 48 -6.63 13.23 -6.92
CA SER A 48 -6.85 13.71 -5.56
C SER A 48 -7.82 14.89 -5.56
N LYS A 49 -8.41 15.20 -4.40
CA LYS A 49 -9.26 16.39 -4.25
C LYS A 49 -8.42 17.63 -4.61
N GLN A 50 -8.90 18.43 -5.56
CA GLN A 50 -8.28 19.68 -6.03
C GLN A 50 -6.81 19.53 -6.49
N ASN A 51 -6.40 18.33 -6.93
CA ASN A 51 -5.02 17.99 -7.30
C ASN A 51 -3.98 18.25 -6.19
N VAL A 52 -4.41 18.22 -4.93
CA VAL A 52 -3.52 18.41 -3.78
C VAL A 52 -2.73 17.14 -3.50
N ALA A 53 -1.42 17.28 -3.27
CA ALA A 53 -0.54 16.19 -2.87
C ALA A 53 -0.68 15.92 -1.36
N TYR A 54 -1.71 15.16 -0.97
CA TYR A 54 -2.00 14.82 0.43
C TYR A 54 -1.03 13.82 1.04
N TYR A 55 -0.25 13.12 0.22
CA TYR A 55 0.72 12.14 0.69
C TYR A 55 1.99 12.17 -0.17
N LYS A 56 3.04 11.61 0.39
CA LYS A 56 4.21 11.13 -0.34
C LYS A 56 4.29 9.61 -0.28
N ALA A 57 4.88 9.00 -1.30
CA ALA A 57 5.14 7.58 -1.34
C ALA A 57 6.64 7.31 -1.30
N VAL A 58 7.09 6.48 -0.36
CA VAL A 58 8.49 6.06 -0.26
C VAL A 58 8.59 4.61 -0.75
N PHE A 59 9.40 4.39 -1.77
CA PHE A 59 9.65 3.07 -2.37
C PHE A 59 10.90 2.46 -1.76
N VAL A 60 10.74 1.37 -1.01
CA VAL A 60 11.82 0.72 -0.26
C VAL A 60 12.12 -0.63 -0.89
N THR A 61 13.34 -0.78 -1.44
CA THR A 61 13.87 -2.06 -1.96
C THR A 61 15.02 -2.58 -1.11
N ASP A 62 15.49 -1.79 -0.16
CA ASP A 62 16.51 -2.15 0.81
C ASP A 62 15.96 -3.22 1.77
N ARG A 63 16.50 -4.42 1.70
CA ARG A 63 16.05 -5.57 2.49
C ARG A 63 16.18 -5.33 3.98
N ASP A 64 17.28 -4.73 4.43
CA ASP A 64 17.52 -4.49 5.86
C ASP A 64 16.48 -3.50 6.43
N LYS A 65 16.15 -2.47 5.67
CA LYS A 65 15.09 -1.53 6.05
C LYS A 65 13.72 -2.22 6.11
N ILE A 66 13.39 -3.04 5.11
CA ILE A 66 12.12 -3.77 5.07
C ILE A 66 12.00 -4.72 6.29
N GLU A 67 13.08 -5.42 6.65
CA GLU A 67 13.09 -6.33 7.81
C GLU A 67 13.01 -5.59 9.15
N ARG A 68 13.63 -4.42 9.24
CA ARG A 68 13.46 -3.55 10.41
C ARG A 68 12.03 -3.05 10.53
N ILE A 69 11.42 -2.60 9.43
CA ILE A 69 10.01 -2.17 9.40
C ILE A 69 9.08 -3.32 9.76
N TYR A 70 9.33 -4.51 9.26
CA TYR A 70 8.55 -5.71 9.60
C TYR A 70 8.46 -5.93 11.13
N LYS A 71 9.57 -5.71 11.85
CA LYS A 71 9.62 -5.87 13.32
C LYS A 71 8.78 -4.84 14.07
N THR A 72 8.39 -3.73 13.44
CA THR A 72 7.50 -2.72 14.03
C THR A 72 6.03 -3.02 13.82
N THR A 73 5.69 -4.09 13.06
CA THR A 73 4.29 -4.42 12.78
C THR A 73 3.66 -5.15 13.95
N ASN A 74 2.47 -4.72 14.32
CA ASN A 74 1.61 -5.38 15.30
C ASN A 74 0.71 -6.36 14.54
N GLY A 75 1.11 -7.62 14.49
CA GLY A 75 0.47 -8.60 13.65
C GLY A 75 -0.88 -9.09 14.16
N PHE A 76 -1.03 -10.38 14.18
CA PHE A 76 -2.23 -11.06 14.60
C PHE A 76 -2.02 -11.72 15.97
N VAL A 77 -3.01 -11.70 16.84
CA VAL A 77 -2.95 -12.46 18.08
C VAL A 77 -2.98 -13.94 17.72
N SER A 78 -1.88 -14.64 17.90
CA SER A 78 -1.74 -16.06 17.59
C SER A 78 -2.31 -16.95 18.69
N ASN A 79 -2.25 -16.46 19.94
CA ASN A 79 -2.77 -17.15 21.11
C ASN A 79 -3.51 -16.17 22.03
N PHE A 80 -4.83 -16.27 22.09
CA PHE A 80 -5.68 -15.41 22.92
C PHE A 80 -5.51 -15.61 24.43
N GLN A 81 -4.94 -16.73 24.87
CA GLN A 81 -4.72 -17.00 26.29
C GLN A 81 -3.43 -16.33 26.80
N THR A 82 -2.39 -16.29 25.97
CA THR A 82 -1.09 -15.72 26.31
C THR A 82 -0.88 -14.33 25.74
N ASN A 83 -1.79 -13.81 24.91
CA ASN A 83 -1.63 -12.59 24.12
C ASN A 83 -0.38 -12.60 23.21
N GLU A 84 0.12 -13.77 22.87
CA GLU A 84 1.18 -13.86 21.87
C GLU A 84 0.70 -13.34 20.53
N THR A 85 1.54 -12.54 19.89
CA THR A 85 1.27 -11.96 18.59
C THR A 85 2.33 -12.37 17.59
N VAL A 86 1.93 -12.53 16.34
CA VAL A 86 2.83 -12.65 15.20
C VAL A 86 2.89 -11.32 14.45
N THR A 87 4.04 -10.99 13.91
CA THR A 87 4.22 -9.81 13.08
C THR A 87 3.47 -9.94 11.74
N ASN A 88 3.34 -8.85 11.00
CA ASN A 88 2.63 -8.88 9.72
C ASN A 88 3.58 -9.06 8.54
N SER A 89 3.73 -10.29 8.08
CA SER A 89 4.60 -10.62 6.96
C SER A 89 4.16 -10.06 5.58
N GLN A 90 3.05 -9.37 5.51
CA GLN A 90 2.66 -8.65 4.28
C GLN A 90 3.72 -7.62 3.85
N VAL A 91 4.47 -7.06 4.79
CA VAL A 91 5.51 -6.06 4.52
C VAL A 91 6.86 -6.67 4.10
N LEU A 92 7.07 -7.98 4.29
CA LEU A 92 8.33 -8.66 3.93
C LEU A 92 8.49 -8.89 2.41
N ALA A 93 7.81 -8.14 1.59
CA ALA A 93 7.80 -8.26 0.14
C ALA A 93 9.13 -7.83 -0.52
N ASN A 94 9.23 -8.00 -1.84
CA ASN A 94 10.40 -7.58 -2.63
C ASN A 94 10.52 -6.05 -2.75
N LEU A 95 9.37 -5.35 -2.68
CA LEU A 95 9.23 -3.90 -2.63
C LEU A 95 8.22 -3.54 -1.54
N LEU A 96 8.54 -2.54 -0.75
CA LEU A 96 7.60 -1.94 0.20
C LEU A 96 7.32 -0.50 -0.23
N VAL A 97 6.05 -0.19 -0.48
CA VAL A 97 5.58 1.18 -0.70
C VAL A 97 5.00 1.71 0.61
N VAL A 98 5.54 2.82 1.08
CA VAL A 98 5.14 3.48 2.32
C VAL A 98 4.42 4.77 1.99
N PHE A 99 3.18 4.91 2.44
CA PHE A 99 2.38 6.13 2.28
C PHE A 99 2.48 6.94 3.57
N ALA A 100 3.10 8.10 3.47
CA ALA A 100 3.27 9.05 4.56
C ALA A 100 2.62 10.39 4.22
N GLU A 101 2.45 11.26 5.20
CA GLU A 101 1.99 12.62 4.96
C GLU A 101 2.91 13.36 3.99
N SER A 102 2.35 14.28 3.23
CA SER A 102 3.14 15.14 2.33
C SER A 102 3.98 16.14 3.12
N ASP A 103 5.18 16.45 2.60
CA ASP A 103 6.03 17.54 3.13
C ASP A 103 5.53 18.92 2.71
N THR A 104 4.71 18.96 1.66
CA THR A 104 4.28 20.22 1.05
C THR A 104 2.89 20.60 1.50
N GLU A 105 2.75 21.77 2.07
CA GLU A 105 1.46 22.45 2.10
C GLU A 105 1.05 22.76 0.65
N PRO A 106 -0.21 22.54 0.26
CA PRO A 106 -0.67 22.89 -1.06
C PRO A 106 -0.58 24.40 -1.24
N LYS A 107 0.37 24.84 -2.08
CA LYS A 107 0.67 26.26 -2.24
C LYS A 107 0.04 26.88 -3.47
N GLU A 108 -0.19 26.07 -4.53
CA GLU A 108 -0.71 26.59 -5.80
C GLU A 108 -1.68 25.59 -6.43
N ASN A 109 -2.77 26.08 -6.99
CA ASN A 109 -3.65 25.30 -7.85
C ASN A 109 -3.15 25.36 -9.30
N ILE A 110 -3.79 24.59 -10.19
CA ILE A 110 -3.45 24.53 -11.62
C ILE A 110 -3.63 25.89 -12.36
N PHE A 111 -4.24 26.88 -11.74
CA PHE A 111 -4.43 28.23 -12.29
C PHE A 111 -3.40 29.23 -11.76
N GLY A 112 -2.42 28.78 -10.98
CA GLY A 112 -1.39 29.63 -10.38
C GLY A 112 -1.84 30.43 -9.16
N ASP A 113 -3.09 30.28 -8.74
CA ASP A 113 -3.57 30.91 -7.52
C ASP A 113 -3.06 30.14 -6.31
N VAL A 114 -2.64 30.86 -5.27
CA VAL A 114 -2.30 30.25 -4.00
C VAL A 114 -3.57 29.64 -3.42
N PHE A 115 -3.68 28.32 -3.48
CA PHE A 115 -4.71 27.62 -2.75
C PHE A 115 -4.28 27.61 -1.28
N VAL A 116 -4.74 28.60 -0.56
CA VAL A 116 -4.76 28.54 0.89
C VAL A 116 -6.06 27.83 1.23
N PRO A 117 -6.02 26.55 1.71
CA PRO A 117 -7.19 26.01 2.37
C PRO A 117 -7.52 27.06 3.43
N SER A 118 -8.69 27.64 3.35
CA SER A 118 -9.11 28.58 4.39
C SER A 118 -9.07 27.77 5.69
N LYS A 119 -8.07 28.04 6.53
CA LYS A 119 -7.93 27.40 7.85
C LYS A 119 -9.20 27.58 8.67
N ASP A 120 -10.03 28.52 8.25
CA ASP A 120 -11.31 28.86 8.84
C ASP A 120 -12.50 28.04 8.27
N LEU A 121 -12.31 27.32 7.16
CA LEU A 121 -13.38 26.56 6.49
C LEU A 121 -13.18 25.04 6.50
N GLU A 122 -11.95 24.55 6.61
CA GLU A 122 -11.67 23.10 6.71
C GLU A 122 -11.41 22.72 8.18
N LYS A 123 -12.26 21.90 8.72
CA LYS A 123 -12.03 21.30 10.04
C LYS A 123 -10.89 20.28 9.96
N PRO A 124 -10.09 20.10 11.02
CA PRO A 124 -9.00 19.11 11.03
C PRO A 124 -9.45 17.69 10.65
N GLU A 125 -10.68 17.32 11.03
CA GLU A 125 -11.28 16.03 10.66
C GLU A 125 -11.54 15.89 9.14
N ASP A 126 -11.88 16.98 8.45
CA ASP A 126 -12.10 16.96 7.00
C ASP A 126 -10.75 16.79 6.26
N LEU A 127 -9.71 17.47 6.73
CA LEU A 127 -8.37 17.31 6.17
C LEU A 127 -7.84 15.88 6.35
N LEU A 128 -8.03 15.29 7.53
CA LEU A 128 -7.64 13.90 7.79
C LEU A 128 -8.39 12.92 6.89
N LYS A 129 -9.69 13.16 6.69
CA LYS A 129 -10.52 12.38 5.78
C LYS A 129 -10.01 12.48 4.33
N ASP A 130 -9.67 13.67 3.86
CA ASP A 130 -9.15 13.89 2.51
C ASP A 130 -7.80 13.19 2.31
N LYS A 131 -6.90 13.23 3.31
CA LYS A 131 -5.64 12.47 3.33
C LYS A 131 -5.89 10.97 3.20
N HIS A 132 -6.78 10.42 4.04
CA HIS A 132 -7.07 8.99 3.99
C HIS A 132 -7.72 8.56 2.67
N MET A 133 -8.60 9.39 2.09
CA MET A 133 -9.19 9.12 0.77
C MET A 133 -8.11 9.11 -0.32
N ALA A 134 -7.22 10.10 -0.34
CA ALA A 134 -6.14 10.20 -1.32
C ALA A 134 -5.18 9.00 -1.22
N ILE A 135 -4.78 8.62 -0.01
CA ILE A 135 -3.95 7.43 0.23
C ILE A 135 -4.67 6.16 -0.23
N GLY A 136 -5.96 6.02 0.07
CA GLY A 136 -6.77 4.88 -0.37
C GLY A 136 -6.84 4.76 -1.90
N ILE A 137 -6.99 5.89 -2.61
CA ILE A 137 -6.96 5.93 -4.08
C ILE A 137 -5.56 5.54 -4.59
N GLY A 138 -4.50 6.18 -4.08
CA GLY A 138 -3.12 5.88 -4.49
C GLY A 138 -2.73 4.43 -4.24
N ALA A 139 -3.08 3.87 -3.08
CA ALA A 139 -2.88 2.47 -2.77
C ALA A 139 -3.68 1.54 -3.69
N GLY A 140 -4.90 1.92 -4.05
CA GLY A 140 -5.72 1.18 -5.03
C GLY A 140 -5.08 1.15 -6.41
N TYR A 141 -4.53 2.28 -6.88
CA TYR A 141 -3.78 2.35 -8.13
C TYR A 141 -2.51 1.50 -8.09
N ALA A 142 -1.72 1.57 -7.01
CA ALA A 142 -0.55 0.71 -6.83
C ALA A 142 -0.92 -0.77 -6.87
N ASN A 143 -1.99 -1.15 -6.15
CA ASN A 143 -2.46 -2.53 -6.03
C ASN A 143 -2.89 -3.11 -7.38
N ILE A 144 -3.72 -2.38 -8.14
CA ILE A 144 -4.19 -2.87 -9.45
C ILE A 144 -3.05 -2.89 -10.47
N THR A 145 -2.17 -1.87 -10.48
CA THR A 145 -1.01 -1.83 -11.39
C THR A 145 -0.05 -2.97 -11.11
N ALA A 146 0.33 -3.19 -9.86
CA ALA A 146 1.18 -4.32 -9.47
C ALA A 146 0.55 -5.66 -9.87
N SER A 147 -0.78 -5.79 -9.69
CA SER A 147 -1.51 -7.01 -10.09
C SER A 147 -1.55 -7.20 -11.61
N MET A 148 -1.65 -6.13 -12.40
CA MET A 148 -1.58 -6.20 -13.87
C MET A 148 -0.19 -6.63 -14.35
N LEU A 149 0.86 -6.17 -13.66
CA LEU A 149 2.25 -6.58 -13.90
C LEU A 149 2.56 -8.01 -13.41
N GLY A 150 1.61 -8.67 -12.75
CA GLY A 150 1.77 -10.05 -12.30
C GLY A 150 2.18 -10.24 -10.85
N TYR A 151 2.42 -9.16 -10.11
CA TYR A 151 2.81 -9.19 -8.70
C TYR A 151 1.63 -9.45 -7.77
N SER A 152 1.95 -9.96 -6.59
CA SER A 152 1.05 -10.02 -5.45
C SER A 152 1.28 -8.83 -4.54
N THR A 153 0.27 -8.48 -3.75
CA THR A 153 0.31 -7.32 -2.87
C THR A 153 -0.20 -7.66 -1.47
N GLY A 154 0.13 -6.82 -0.50
CA GLY A 154 -0.40 -6.94 0.86
C GLY A 154 -0.32 -5.60 1.59
N CYS A 155 -1.47 -5.08 2.04
CA CYS A 155 -1.54 -3.82 2.79
C CYS A 155 -1.52 -4.08 4.30
N CYS A 156 -0.77 -3.25 5.03
CA CYS A 156 -0.68 -3.26 6.47
C CYS A 156 -0.89 -1.85 7.03
N ALA A 157 -1.83 -1.73 7.98
CA ALA A 157 -2.03 -0.52 8.79
C ALA A 157 -1.80 -0.80 10.29
N CYS A 158 -1.28 -1.97 10.63
CA CYS A 158 -0.98 -2.39 12.00
C CYS A 158 0.53 -2.37 12.25
N PHE A 159 1.08 -1.20 12.48
CA PHE A 159 2.51 -0.98 12.73
C PHE A 159 2.70 0.26 13.65
N ASP A 160 3.92 0.46 14.13
CA ASP A 160 4.29 1.69 14.83
C ASP A 160 4.74 2.77 13.83
N PRO A 161 3.96 3.84 13.59
CA PRO A 161 4.28 4.85 12.59
C PRO A 161 5.56 5.62 12.89
N ALA A 162 5.85 5.87 14.18
CA ALA A 162 7.03 6.62 14.57
C ALA A 162 8.32 5.83 14.32
N GLN A 163 8.33 4.54 14.64
CA GLN A 163 9.46 3.67 14.36
C GLN A 163 9.68 3.49 12.85
N VAL A 164 8.62 3.38 12.05
CA VAL A 164 8.76 3.32 10.59
C VAL A 164 9.36 4.61 10.05
N ALA A 165 8.89 5.77 10.49
CA ALA A 165 9.43 7.07 10.10
C ALA A 165 10.92 7.18 10.45
N GLU A 166 11.32 6.79 11.66
CA GLU A 166 12.72 6.76 12.11
C GLU A 166 13.59 5.85 11.21
N ILE A 167 13.13 4.64 10.91
CA ILE A 167 13.86 3.70 10.04
C ILE A 167 14.08 4.29 8.64
N LEU A 168 13.12 5.04 8.14
CA LEU A 168 13.18 5.66 6.83
C LEU A 168 13.93 6.99 6.81
N GLY A 169 14.13 7.62 7.99
CA GLY A 169 14.72 8.95 8.11
C GLY A 169 13.77 10.05 7.59
N ILE A 170 12.48 9.95 7.89
CA ILE A 170 11.46 10.93 7.53
C ILE A 170 10.74 11.41 8.78
N ASP A 171 10.30 12.67 8.78
CA ASP A 171 9.58 13.29 9.92
C ASP A 171 8.04 13.15 9.78
N ASN A 172 7.56 12.63 8.65
CA ASN A 172 6.14 12.58 8.33
C ASN A 172 5.46 11.37 8.96
N HIS A 173 4.22 11.55 9.38
CA HIS A 173 3.39 10.47 9.88
C HIS A 173 3.11 9.43 8.78
N VAL A 174 3.35 8.16 9.08
CA VAL A 174 3.13 7.03 8.16
C VAL A 174 1.72 6.47 8.37
N HIS A 175 0.95 6.36 7.29
CA HIS A 175 -0.44 5.91 7.35
C HIS A 175 -0.64 4.46 6.86
N LEU A 176 0.12 4.03 5.84
CA LEU A 176 -0.08 2.74 5.21
C LEU A 176 1.22 2.16 4.68
N LEU A 177 1.41 0.87 4.87
CA LEU A 177 2.45 0.05 4.25
C LEU A 177 1.82 -0.86 3.20
N MET A 178 2.44 -1.01 2.03
CA MET A 178 2.01 -1.95 1.00
C MET A 178 3.20 -2.75 0.49
N GLY A 179 3.24 -4.05 0.81
CA GLY A 179 4.19 -4.97 0.21
C GLY A 179 3.76 -5.36 -1.21
N ILE A 180 4.71 -5.38 -2.12
CA ILE A 180 4.53 -5.79 -3.52
C ILE A 180 5.65 -6.75 -3.89
N GLY A 181 5.32 -7.87 -4.54
CA GLY A 181 6.36 -8.82 -4.91
C GLY A 181 5.87 -10.11 -5.52
N PHE A 182 6.80 -11.04 -5.65
CA PHE A 182 6.53 -12.37 -6.14
C PHE A 182 6.03 -13.25 -4.99
N LYS A 183 4.92 -13.95 -5.21
CA LYS A 183 4.47 -14.96 -4.25
C LYS A 183 5.41 -16.16 -4.27
N ASP A 184 5.61 -16.79 -3.13
CA ASP A 184 6.19 -18.12 -3.05
C ASP A 184 5.13 -19.14 -3.49
N GLU A 185 5.37 -19.81 -4.61
CA GLU A 185 4.45 -20.80 -5.19
C GLU A 185 4.42 -22.11 -4.40
N THR A 186 5.40 -22.34 -3.52
CA THR A 186 5.50 -23.58 -2.73
C THR A 186 4.66 -23.53 -1.46
N ARG A 187 4.15 -22.35 -1.08
CA ARG A 187 3.41 -22.11 0.18
C ARG A 187 2.05 -21.49 -0.06
N PRO A 188 1.06 -21.80 0.80
CA PRO A 188 -0.20 -21.10 0.81
C PRO A 188 -0.02 -19.60 1.10
N ARG A 189 -0.72 -18.72 0.38
CA ARG A 189 -0.61 -17.26 0.53
C ARG A 189 -0.85 -16.72 1.95
N ARG A 190 -1.44 -17.52 2.84
CA ARG A 190 -1.77 -17.16 4.22
C ARG A 190 -0.71 -17.59 5.22
N GLU A 191 0.21 -18.44 4.82
CA GLU A 191 1.30 -18.87 5.68
C GLU A 191 2.26 -17.72 5.94
N HIS A 192 2.66 -17.55 7.18
CA HIS A 192 3.63 -16.53 7.55
C HIS A 192 4.99 -16.87 6.94
N HIS A 193 5.69 -15.87 6.39
CA HIS A 193 6.96 -16.09 5.70
C HIS A 193 8.06 -16.60 6.62
N ALA A 194 8.12 -16.10 7.85
CA ALA A 194 9.21 -16.34 8.79
C ALA A 194 8.79 -17.08 10.08
N GLU A 195 7.52 -17.30 10.30
CA GLU A 195 6.99 -17.92 11.53
C GLU A 195 6.09 -19.11 11.20
N ASP A 196 6.00 -20.08 12.10
CA ASP A 196 5.08 -21.23 11.95
C ASP A 196 3.65 -20.82 12.30
N PHE A 197 3.05 -20.03 11.41
CA PHE A 197 1.71 -19.50 11.58
C PHE A 197 0.96 -19.37 10.26
N VAL A 198 -0.31 -19.77 10.25
CA VAL A 198 -1.21 -19.62 9.11
C VAL A 198 -2.33 -18.63 9.46
N PHE A 199 -2.33 -17.47 8.82
CA PHE A 199 -3.35 -16.46 9.06
C PHE A 199 -4.76 -16.96 8.71
N PRO A 200 -5.73 -16.79 9.61
CA PRO A 200 -7.11 -17.16 9.33
C PRO A 200 -7.69 -16.31 8.20
N THR A 201 -8.57 -16.89 7.40
CA THR A 201 -9.28 -16.16 6.34
C THR A 201 -10.66 -15.78 6.83
N LYS A 202 -10.96 -14.48 6.84
CA LYS A 202 -12.33 -14.01 7.00
C LYS A 202 -13.05 -14.13 5.65
N LYS A 203 -14.30 -14.56 5.67
CA LYS A 203 -15.15 -14.56 4.47
C LYS A 203 -15.30 -13.12 4.00
N LYS A 204 -15.03 -12.87 2.71
CA LYS A 204 -15.23 -11.55 2.13
C LYS A 204 -16.72 -11.22 2.18
N GLN A 205 -17.04 -10.04 2.72
CA GLN A 205 -18.39 -9.50 2.65
C GLN A 205 -18.63 -8.91 1.25
N ASN A 206 -19.83 -9.08 0.75
CA ASN A 206 -20.22 -8.47 -0.51
C ASN A 206 -20.47 -6.98 -0.32
N ILE A 207 -19.94 -6.19 -1.23
CA ILE A 207 -20.30 -4.77 -1.33
C ILE A 207 -21.67 -4.73 -2.02
N GLN A 208 -22.63 -4.05 -1.38
CA GLN A 208 -23.95 -3.84 -1.97
C GLN A 208 -23.83 -2.87 -3.14
N VAL A 209 -24.53 -3.16 -4.22
CA VAL A 209 -24.60 -2.30 -5.41
C VAL A 209 -26.08 -2.11 -5.75
N ASP A 210 -26.53 -0.87 -5.65
CA ASP A 210 -27.86 -0.48 -6.08
C ASP A 210 -27.77 0.13 -7.47
N LYS A 211 -28.74 -0.22 -8.33
CA LYS A 211 -28.86 0.33 -9.69
C LYS A 211 -30.16 1.10 -9.76
N CYS A 212 -30.09 2.39 -10.05
CA CYS A 212 -31.23 3.28 -10.24
C CYS A 212 -31.51 3.46 -11.73
#